data_a529b7fca20afbcc82dc4494b1155b76
#
_entry.id   a529b7fca20afbcc82dc4494b1155b76
#
_cell.length_a   1.000
_cell.length_b   1.000
_cell.length_c   1.000
_cell.angle_alpha   90.00
_cell.angle_beta   90.00
_cell.angle_gamma   90.00
#
_symmetry.space_group_name_H-M   'P 1'
#
loop_
_entity.id
_entity.type
_entity.pdbx_description
1 polymer ?
#
loop_
_entity_poly.entity_id
_entity_poly.type
_entity_poly.pdbx_seq_one_letter_code
_entity_poly.pdbx_strand_id
1 'polypeptide(L)'
;GFSHDVRDARRIESLYRNVNVNATIELAKLAVKSGVKRFVFVSSVKAGGNSTSDKCATEINDEMPEDIYGKTKREAEIGLLKIGKESGMCVSIIRPSLVYGPNAKGNLQLMLSGIRRGWFPPLPETGNKRSMIHVDDLVRAILLVADHDRAKGEIFIATDGTPHSSRDIYNAMCSALDKSIPKWGIPKFLFDMA
;
A
#
# COMPACT_ATOMS: atom_id res chain seq x y z
N GLY A 1 28.60 0.74 11.51
CA GLY A 1 28.35 -0.39 10.65
C GLY A 1 27.27 -1.28 11.23
N PHE A 2 26.06 -1.18 10.70
CA PHE A 2 25.03 -2.17 11.04
C PHE A 2 25.31 -3.41 10.19
N SER A 3 25.85 -4.44 10.79
CA SER A 3 25.77 -5.77 10.23
C SER A 3 24.32 -6.23 10.44
N HIS A 4 23.50 -6.10 9.41
CA HIS A 4 22.21 -6.78 9.41
C HIS A 4 22.52 -8.28 9.53
N ASP A 5 22.12 -8.86 10.65
CA ASP A 5 22.29 -10.30 10.86
C ASP A 5 21.43 -11.00 9.77
N VAL A 6 22.09 -11.71 8.89
CA VAL A 6 21.45 -12.46 7.79
C VAL A 6 20.38 -13.43 8.31
N ARG A 7 20.50 -13.87 9.56
CA ARG A 7 19.50 -14.70 10.25
C ARG A 7 18.22 -13.94 10.54
N ASP A 8 18.31 -12.69 10.98
CA ASP A 8 17.12 -11.85 11.22
C ASP A 8 16.40 -11.52 9.93
N ALA A 9 17.12 -11.23 8.85
CA ALA A 9 16.54 -11.00 7.54
C ALA A 9 15.78 -12.23 7.01
N ARG A 10 16.36 -13.43 7.10
CA ARG A 10 15.69 -14.68 6.71
C ARG A 10 14.47 -14.99 7.57
N ARG A 11 14.54 -14.72 8.87
CA ARG A 11 13.43 -14.90 9.80
C ARG A 11 12.27 -13.97 9.46
N ILE A 12 12.56 -12.71 9.18
CA ILE A 12 11.58 -11.72 8.75
C ILE A 12 10.94 -12.13 7.43
N GLU A 13 11.74 -12.55 6.44
CA GLU A 13 11.23 -13.04 5.16
C GLU A 13 10.30 -14.24 5.33
N SER A 14 10.71 -15.24 6.13
CA SER A 14 9.89 -16.41 6.44
C SER A 14 8.55 -16.03 7.08
N LEU A 15 8.55 -15.06 7.99
CA LEU A 15 7.33 -14.57 8.64
C LEU A 15 6.38 -13.90 7.63
N TYR A 16 6.91 -13.01 6.77
CA TYR A 16 6.13 -12.38 5.72
C TYR A 16 5.53 -13.41 4.76
N ARG A 17 6.31 -14.39 4.34
CA ARG A 17 5.86 -15.45 3.45
C ARG A 17 4.77 -16.31 4.09
N ASN A 18 4.95 -16.69 5.35
CA ASN A 18 3.96 -17.49 6.08
C ASN A 18 2.63 -16.77 6.21
N VAL A 19 2.64 -15.48 6.57
CA VAL A 19 1.41 -14.70 6.77
C VAL A 19 0.80 -14.24 5.45
N ASN A 20 1.59 -13.62 4.57
CA ASN A 20 1.06 -12.99 3.36
C ASN A 20 0.79 -13.99 2.24
N VAL A 21 1.53 -15.09 2.16
CA VAL A 21 1.37 -16.09 1.08
C VAL A 21 0.68 -17.33 1.60
N ASN A 22 1.34 -18.10 2.47
CA ASN A 22 0.87 -19.43 2.85
C ASN A 22 -0.52 -19.38 3.49
N ALA A 23 -0.72 -18.53 4.51
CA ALA A 23 -2.01 -18.38 5.17
C ALA A 23 -3.10 -17.88 4.22
N THR A 24 -2.77 -16.95 3.32
CA THR A 24 -3.72 -16.42 2.33
C THR A 24 -4.15 -17.48 1.33
N ILE A 25 -3.21 -18.26 0.81
CA ILE A 25 -3.49 -19.37 -0.11
C ILE A 25 -4.33 -20.46 0.56
N GLU A 26 -3.99 -20.86 1.78
CA GLU A 26 -4.78 -21.84 2.52
C GLU A 26 -6.20 -21.33 2.83
N LEU A 27 -6.35 -20.05 3.19
CA LEU A 27 -7.67 -19.45 3.38
C LEU A 27 -8.49 -19.49 2.09
N ALA A 28 -7.89 -19.17 0.94
CA ALA A 28 -8.58 -19.24 -0.35
C ALA A 28 -8.99 -20.68 -0.73
N LYS A 29 -8.15 -21.68 -0.48
CA LYS A 29 -8.49 -23.09 -0.67
C LYS A 29 -9.66 -23.53 0.22
N LEU A 30 -9.67 -23.09 1.49
CA LEU A 30 -10.78 -23.35 2.41
C LEU A 30 -12.06 -22.66 1.93
N ALA A 31 -11.97 -21.42 1.45
CA ALA A 31 -13.10 -20.70 0.87
C ALA A 31 -13.71 -21.45 -0.32
N VAL A 32 -12.89 -21.98 -1.21
CA VAL A 32 -13.35 -22.82 -2.33
C VAL A 32 -14.08 -24.06 -1.82
N LYS A 33 -13.49 -24.81 -0.86
CA LYS A 33 -14.12 -26.01 -0.26
C LYS A 33 -15.45 -25.70 0.43
N SER A 34 -15.56 -24.49 1.00
CA SER A 34 -16.79 -24.04 1.68
C SER A 34 -17.82 -23.41 0.71
N GLY A 35 -17.59 -23.46 -0.59
CA GLY A 35 -18.53 -22.95 -1.59
C GLY A 35 -18.60 -21.42 -1.68
N VAL A 36 -17.62 -20.69 -1.14
CA VAL A 36 -17.54 -19.23 -1.26
C VAL A 36 -17.44 -18.86 -2.75
N LYS A 37 -18.29 -17.93 -3.17
CA LYS A 37 -18.38 -17.53 -4.57
C LYS A 37 -17.41 -16.41 -4.96
N ARG A 38 -17.08 -15.53 -4.01
CA ARG A 38 -16.29 -14.33 -4.26
C ARG A 38 -15.23 -14.15 -3.18
N PHE A 39 -14.02 -13.83 -3.60
CA PHE A 39 -12.86 -13.62 -2.73
C PHE A 39 -12.12 -12.35 -3.15
N VAL A 40 -12.11 -11.34 -2.32
CA VAL A 40 -11.38 -10.08 -2.58
C VAL A 40 -10.13 -10.06 -1.73
N PHE A 41 -8.99 -9.87 -2.38
CA PHE A 41 -7.69 -9.74 -1.71
C PHE A 41 -7.23 -8.29 -1.71
N VAL A 42 -7.04 -7.75 -0.52
CA VAL A 42 -6.42 -6.43 -0.34
C VAL A 42 -4.91 -6.59 -0.37
N SER A 43 -4.32 -6.24 -1.49
CA SER A 43 -2.89 -6.26 -1.75
C SER A 43 -2.24 -4.89 -1.45
N SER A 44 -1.35 -4.42 -2.28
CA SER A 44 -0.70 -3.11 -2.21
C SER A 44 -0.16 -2.71 -3.58
N VAL A 45 -0.07 -1.42 -3.88
CA VAL A 45 0.66 -0.94 -5.07
C VAL A 45 2.09 -1.43 -5.12
N LYS A 46 2.72 -1.73 -3.97
CA LYS A 46 4.06 -2.32 -3.90
C LYS A 46 4.17 -3.70 -4.57
N ALA A 47 3.07 -4.43 -4.72
CA ALA A 47 3.04 -5.68 -5.45
C ALA A 47 3.23 -5.50 -6.96
N GLY A 48 2.96 -4.32 -7.50
CA GLY A 48 3.19 -3.96 -8.90
C GLY A 48 4.64 -3.60 -9.26
N GLY A 49 5.55 -3.61 -8.27
CA GLY A 49 6.92 -3.13 -8.44
C GLY A 49 7.07 -1.65 -8.12
N ASN A 50 8.24 -1.10 -8.41
CA ASN A 50 8.52 0.30 -8.18
C ASN A 50 8.08 1.14 -9.38
N SER A 51 7.27 2.15 -9.14
CA SER A 51 7.05 3.18 -10.15
C SER A 51 8.30 4.07 -10.26
N THR A 52 8.79 4.30 -11.46
CA THR A 52 9.81 5.33 -11.70
C THR A 52 9.19 6.72 -11.56
N SER A 53 10.00 7.73 -11.26
CA SER A 53 9.54 9.12 -11.07
C SER A 53 8.72 9.67 -12.24
N ASP A 54 8.88 9.10 -13.43
CA ASP A 54 8.34 9.64 -14.68
C ASP A 54 7.10 8.90 -15.21
N LYS A 55 6.74 7.77 -14.61
CA LYS A 55 5.58 6.96 -15.05
C LYS A 55 4.68 6.59 -13.88
N CYS A 56 3.39 6.82 -14.04
CA CYS A 56 2.40 6.26 -13.14
C CYS A 56 2.39 4.73 -13.26
N ALA A 57 2.38 4.05 -12.11
CA ALA A 57 2.16 2.61 -12.09
C ALA A 57 0.73 2.30 -12.57
N THR A 58 0.59 1.23 -13.33
CA THR A 58 -0.69 0.68 -13.78
C THR A 58 -0.81 -0.78 -13.33
N GLU A 59 -1.99 -1.36 -13.46
CA GLU A 59 -2.25 -2.75 -13.09
C GLU A 59 -1.42 -3.76 -13.91
N ILE A 60 -1.09 -3.40 -15.15
CA ILE A 60 -0.31 -4.22 -16.08
C ILE A 60 1.21 -4.10 -15.89
N ASN A 61 1.66 -3.22 -15.00
CA ASN A 61 3.09 -3.12 -14.68
C ASN A 61 3.56 -4.43 -14.05
N ASP A 62 4.57 -5.04 -14.64
CA ASP A 62 5.09 -6.35 -14.26
C ASP A 62 6.53 -6.29 -13.72
N GLU A 63 6.93 -5.15 -13.21
CA GLU A 63 8.23 -4.99 -12.56
C GLU A 63 8.25 -5.79 -11.24
N MET A 64 9.38 -6.45 -11.00
CA MET A 64 9.53 -7.22 -9.75
C MET A 64 9.66 -6.28 -8.56
N PRO A 65 8.86 -6.48 -7.50
CA PRO A 65 9.00 -5.71 -6.27
C PRO A 65 10.39 -5.87 -5.64
N GLU A 66 10.95 -4.80 -5.12
CA GLU A 66 12.27 -4.83 -4.48
C GLU A 66 12.19 -5.34 -3.04
N ASP A 67 11.20 -4.84 -2.28
CA ASP A 67 11.05 -5.18 -0.87
C ASP A 67 10.30 -6.51 -0.66
N ILE A 68 10.56 -7.16 0.48
CA ILE A 68 9.96 -8.45 0.83
C ILE A 68 8.43 -8.38 0.97
N TYR A 69 7.90 -7.25 1.40
CA TYR A 69 6.47 -7.04 1.53
C TYR A 69 5.79 -7.06 0.14
N GLY A 70 6.29 -6.27 -0.80
CA GLY A 70 5.81 -6.27 -2.19
C GLY A 70 5.93 -7.64 -2.85
N LYS A 71 7.08 -8.31 -2.70
CA LYS A 71 7.31 -9.67 -3.22
C LYS A 71 6.28 -10.67 -2.72
N THR A 72 6.05 -10.70 -1.41
CA THR A 72 5.08 -11.64 -0.81
C THR A 72 3.63 -11.31 -1.16
N LYS A 73 3.28 -10.03 -1.29
CA LYS A 73 1.96 -9.64 -1.81
C LYS A 73 1.75 -10.08 -3.24
N ARG A 74 2.75 -9.87 -4.11
CA ARG A 74 2.71 -10.32 -5.52
C ARG A 74 2.56 -11.84 -5.63
N GLU A 75 3.32 -12.60 -4.85
CA GLU A 75 3.25 -14.06 -4.82
C GLU A 75 1.85 -14.54 -4.42
N ALA A 76 1.25 -13.91 -3.41
CA ALA A 76 -0.12 -14.20 -3.01
C ALA A 76 -1.14 -13.88 -4.12
N GLU A 77 -1.01 -12.75 -4.82
CA GLU A 77 -1.86 -12.39 -5.95
C GLU A 77 -1.85 -13.48 -7.04
N ILE A 78 -0.65 -13.90 -7.46
CA ILE A 78 -0.47 -14.93 -8.48
C ILE A 78 -1.14 -16.24 -8.07
N GLY A 79 -0.90 -16.67 -6.82
CA GLY A 79 -1.51 -17.90 -6.28
C GLY A 79 -3.03 -17.83 -6.19
N LEU A 80 -3.58 -16.70 -5.78
CA LEU A 80 -5.02 -16.48 -5.66
C LEU A 80 -5.71 -16.45 -7.03
N LEU A 81 -5.15 -15.75 -8.02
CA LEU A 81 -5.69 -15.72 -9.38
C LEU A 81 -5.69 -17.13 -10.01
N LYS A 82 -4.64 -17.92 -9.75
CA LYS A 82 -4.58 -19.33 -10.17
C LYS A 82 -5.72 -20.13 -9.53
N ILE A 83 -5.92 -20.04 -8.21
CA ILE A 83 -7.01 -20.71 -7.51
C ILE A 83 -8.37 -20.30 -8.09
N GLY A 84 -8.58 -19.02 -8.33
CA GLY A 84 -9.83 -18.52 -8.92
C GLY A 84 -10.10 -19.09 -10.31
N LYS A 85 -9.06 -19.18 -11.15
CA LYS A 85 -9.15 -19.77 -12.49
C LYS A 85 -9.47 -21.28 -12.44
N GLU A 86 -8.84 -22.01 -11.54
CA GLU A 86 -9.00 -23.47 -11.42
C GLU A 86 -10.32 -23.89 -10.77
N SER A 87 -10.80 -23.12 -9.79
CA SER A 87 -12.02 -23.42 -9.02
C SER A 87 -13.29 -22.78 -9.54
N GLY A 88 -13.17 -21.78 -10.40
CA GLY A 88 -14.30 -20.94 -10.81
C GLY A 88 -14.72 -19.87 -9.80
N MET A 89 -14.11 -19.82 -8.61
CA MET A 89 -14.34 -18.75 -7.63
C MET A 89 -13.96 -17.39 -8.23
N CYS A 90 -14.79 -16.39 -8.02
CA CYS A 90 -14.50 -15.02 -8.43
C CYS A 90 -13.43 -14.43 -7.48
N VAL A 91 -12.19 -14.45 -7.91
CA VAL A 91 -11.07 -13.80 -7.19
C VAL A 91 -10.82 -12.45 -7.79
N SER A 92 -10.73 -11.41 -6.97
CA SER A 92 -10.42 -10.05 -7.36
C SER A 92 -9.37 -9.46 -6.43
N ILE A 93 -8.51 -8.60 -6.95
CA ILE A 93 -7.39 -8.03 -6.21
C ILE A 93 -7.51 -6.50 -6.21
N ILE A 94 -7.35 -5.90 -5.05
CA ILE A 94 -7.22 -4.45 -4.91
C ILE A 94 -5.83 -4.14 -4.40
N ARG A 95 -5.10 -3.26 -5.10
CA ARG A 95 -3.81 -2.68 -4.74
C ARG A 95 -4.02 -1.25 -4.25
N PRO A 96 -4.29 -1.01 -2.97
CA PRO A 96 -4.40 0.35 -2.47
C PRO A 96 -3.06 1.07 -2.54
N SER A 97 -3.11 2.36 -2.84
CA SER A 97 -2.02 3.30 -2.63
C SER A 97 -1.84 3.59 -1.13
N LEU A 98 -1.21 4.70 -0.75
CA LEU A 98 -1.03 5.06 0.66
C LEU A 98 -2.40 5.35 1.30
N VAL A 99 -2.85 4.46 2.17
CA VAL A 99 -4.16 4.60 2.85
C VAL A 99 -4.05 5.58 4.00
N TYR A 100 -4.98 6.54 4.04
CA TYR A 100 -5.12 7.51 5.13
C TYR A 100 -6.55 7.54 5.69
N GLY A 101 -6.72 8.12 6.87
CA GLY A 101 -8.01 8.24 7.54
C GLY A 101 -7.91 8.05 9.05
N PRO A 102 -9.05 7.98 9.76
CA PRO A 102 -9.08 7.74 11.21
C PRO A 102 -8.34 6.46 11.58
N ASN A 103 -7.53 6.53 12.63
CA ASN A 103 -6.73 5.40 13.15
C ASN A 103 -5.71 4.81 12.16
N ALA A 104 -5.34 5.53 11.09
CA ALA A 104 -4.27 5.13 10.20
C ALA A 104 -2.99 4.90 11.01
N LYS A 105 -2.28 3.80 10.71
CA LYS A 105 -0.99 3.45 11.35
C LYS A 105 0.18 3.82 10.44
N GLY A 106 1.38 3.85 10.99
CA GLY A 106 2.61 4.05 10.23
C GLY A 106 3.04 5.50 10.12
N ASN A 107 3.78 5.83 9.05
CA ASN A 107 4.50 7.10 8.91
C ASN A 107 3.59 8.34 8.91
N LEU A 108 2.38 8.26 8.36
CA LEU A 108 1.44 9.39 8.39
C LEU A 108 0.99 9.72 9.81
N GLN A 109 0.74 8.71 10.64
CA GLN A 109 0.38 8.92 12.04
C GLN A 109 1.55 9.48 12.86
N LEU A 110 2.77 9.00 12.62
CA LEU A 110 3.98 9.52 13.26
C LEU A 110 4.19 10.99 12.90
N MET A 111 4.06 11.33 11.62
CA MET A 111 4.15 12.69 11.12
C MET A 111 3.08 13.60 11.76
N LEU A 112 1.81 13.18 11.73
CA LEU A 112 0.70 13.93 12.34
C LEU A 112 0.93 14.15 13.84
N SER A 113 1.37 13.11 14.56
CA SER A 113 1.68 13.19 15.99
C SER A 113 2.84 14.12 16.25
N GLY A 114 3.88 14.11 15.42
CA GLY A 114 5.03 14.98 15.53
C GLY A 114 4.70 16.43 15.24
N ILE A 115 3.89 16.71 14.22
CA ILE A 115 3.38 18.04 13.91
C ILE A 115 2.53 18.56 15.09
N ARG A 116 1.62 17.74 15.61
CA ARG A 116 0.78 18.10 16.76
C ARG A 116 1.62 18.49 17.98
N ARG A 117 2.68 17.72 18.28
CA ARG A 117 3.61 17.95 19.40
C ARG A 117 4.65 19.04 19.12
N GLY A 118 4.76 19.55 17.88
CA GLY A 118 5.66 20.63 17.50
C GLY A 118 7.12 20.25 17.27
N TRP A 119 7.46 18.94 17.20
CA TRP A 119 8.83 18.50 16.95
C TRP A 119 9.11 18.05 15.51
N PHE A 120 8.06 17.78 14.72
CA PHE A 120 8.25 17.36 13.33
C PHE A 120 8.54 18.59 12.45
N PRO A 121 9.69 18.63 11.77
CA PRO A 121 10.08 19.81 10.99
C PRO A 121 9.28 19.91 9.69
N PRO A 122 9.14 21.13 9.14
CA PRO A 122 8.51 21.34 7.84
C PRO A 122 9.29 20.62 6.73
N LEU A 123 8.59 19.77 5.96
CA LEU A 123 9.21 19.02 4.87
C LEU A 123 9.63 19.96 3.73
N PRO A 124 10.73 19.63 3.00
CA PRO A 124 11.13 20.38 1.82
C PRO A 124 10.16 20.14 0.65
N GLU A 125 10.11 21.07 -0.28
CA GLU A 125 9.49 20.85 -1.58
C GLU A 125 10.43 19.99 -2.44
N THR A 126 10.06 18.74 -2.66
CA THR A 126 10.90 17.78 -3.40
C THR A 126 10.35 17.47 -4.80
N GLY A 127 9.15 17.96 -5.12
CA GLY A 127 8.46 17.62 -6.37
C GLY A 127 8.01 16.15 -6.46
N ASN A 128 8.16 15.37 -5.39
CA ASN A 128 7.71 13.99 -5.38
C ASN A 128 6.18 13.89 -5.46
N LYS A 129 5.70 12.81 -6.07
CA LYS A 129 4.26 12.55 -6.26
C LYS A 129 3.88 11.24 -5.59
N ARG A 130 2.90 11.29 -4.69
CA ARG A 130 2.39 10.12 -3.97
C ARG A 130 0.89 10.02 -4.20
N SER A 131 0.43 8.87 -4.67
CA SER A 131 -1.00 8.56 -4.69
C SER A 131 -1.45 8.12 -3.30
N MET A 132 -2.64 8.55 -2.91
CA MET A 132 -3.25 8.22 -1.63
C MET A 132 -4.69 7.75 -1.85
N ILE A 133 -5.30 7.19 -0.81
CA ILE A 133 -6.73 6.85 -0.79
C ILE A 133 -7.28 6.97 0.63
N HIS A 134 -8.44 7.57 0.80
CA HIS A 134 -9.11 7.57 2.09
C HIS A 134 -9.64 6.16 2.41
N VAL A 135 -9.59 5.76 3.68
CA VAL A 135 -10.01 4.41 4.09
C VAL A 135 -11.46 4.11 3.73
N ASP A 136 -12.36 5.09 3.82
CA ASP A 136 -13.78 4.89 3.45
C ASP A 136 -13.95 4.66 1.95
N ASP A 137 -13.17 5.34 1.10
CA ASP A 137 -13.20 5.13 -0.34
C ASP A 137 -12.59 3.77 -0.71
N LEU A 138 -11.54 3.35 0.00
CA LEU A 138 -11.01 1.99 -0.15
C LEU A 138 -12.07 0.94 0.22
N VAL A 139 -12.81 1.13 1.32
CA VAL A 139 -13.90 0.23 1.71
C VAL A 139 -14.99 0.18 0.64
N ARG A 140 -15.39 1.33 0.10
CA ARG A 140 -16.36 1.39 -1.01
C ARG A 140 -15.86 0.65 -2.25
N ALA A 141 -14.58 0.82 -2.60
CA ALA A 141 -13.95 0.11 -3.71
C ALA A 141 -13.94 -1.41 -3.49
N ILE A 142 -13.61 -1.87 -2.26
CA ILE A 142 -13.65 -3.30 -1.89
C ILE A 142 -15.06 -3.87 -2.06
N LEU A 143 -16.08 -3.19 -1.55
CA LEU A 143 -17.47 -3.63 -1.67
C LEU A 143 -17.93 -3.65 -3.12
N LEU A 144 -17.60 -2.63 -3.91
CA LEU A 144 -17.92 -2.57 -5.34
C LEU A 144 -17.29 -3.76 -6.10
N VAL A 145 -16.00 -4.02 -5.87
CA VAL A 145 -15.28 -5.13 -6.52
C VAL A 145 -15.83 -6.49 -6.06
N ALA A 146 -16.24 -6.59 -4.79
CA ALA A 146 -16.84 -7.81 -4.25
C ALA A 146 -18.20 -8.13 -4.91
N ASP A 147 -18.95 -7.14 -5.36
CA ASP A 147 -20.28 -7.33 -5.93
C ASP A 147 -20.31 -7.37 -7.47
N HIS A 148 -19.24 -6.97 -8.14
CA HIS A 148 -19.23 -6.77 -9.58
C HIS A 148 -18.65 -7.98 -10.35
N ASP A 149 -19.43 -8.57 -11.28
CA ASP A 149 -19.00 -9.75 -12.05
C ASP A 149 -17.76 -9.52 -12.94
N ARG A 150 -17.62 -8.30 -13.49
CA ARG A 150 -16.44 -7.93 -14.29
C ARG A 150 -15.14 -7.83 -13.51
N ALA A 151 -15.21 -7.91 -12.17
CA ALA A 151 -14.01 -7.91 -11.33
C ALA A 151 -13.33 -9.28 -11.23
N LYS A 152 -13.92 -10.33 -11.81
CA LYS A 152 -13.38 -11.67 -11.75
C LYS A 152 -12.05 -11.79 -12.49
N GLY A 153 -11.00 -12.13 -11.74
CA GLY A 153 -9.65 -12.31 -12.28
C GLY A 153 -8.87 -11.02 -12.47
N GLU A 154 -9.44 -9.87 -12.06
CA GLU A 154 -8.86 -8.56 -12.30
C GLU A 154 -8.11 -8.02 -11.08
N ILE A 155 -7.13 -7.15 -11.37
CA ILE A 155 -6.38 -6.38 -10.40
C ILE A 155 -6.75 -4.91 -10.59
N PHE A 156 -7.00 -4.21 -9.48
CA PHE A 156 -7.36 -2.78 -9.48
C PHE A 156 -6.41 -1.98 -8.60
N ILE A 157 -5.86 -0.89 -9.10
CA ILE A 157 -5.17 0.10 -8.26
C ILE A 157 -6.22 1.06 -7.70
N ALA A 158 -6.22 1.21 -6.37
CA ALA A 158 -7.13 2.11 -5.68
C ALA A 158 -6.42 3.38 -5.19
N THR A 159 -6.85 4.53 -5.66
CA THR A 159 -6.29 5.86 -5.37
C THR A 159 -7.39 6.92 -5.41
N ASP A 160 -7.15 8.07 -4.79
CA ASP A 160 -8.04 9.26 -4.88
C ASP A 160 -7.92 10.01 -6.22
N GLY A 161 -7.05 9.55 -7.13
CA GLY A 161 -6.85 10.16 -8.44
C GLY A 161 -5.98 11.41 -8.45
N THR A 162 -5.57 11.92 -7.30
CA THR A 162 -4.76 13.13 -7.18
C THR A 162 -3.36 12.80 -6.60
N PRO A 163 -2.27 13.17 -7.28
CA PRO A 163 -0.93 13.01 -6.73
C PRO A 163 -0.62 14.13 -5.72
N HIS A 164 -0.07 13.77 -4.57
CA HIS A 164 0.30 14.67 -3.50
C HIS A 164 1.80 14.67 -3.26
N SER A 165 2.42 15.84 -3.08
CA SER A 165 3.79 15.91 -2.60
C SER A 165 3.83 15.64 -1.08
N SER A 166 5.02 15.28 -0.58
CA SER A 166 5.20 15.15 0.89
C SER A 166 4.95 16.48 1.60
N ARG A 167 5.22 17.60 0.92
CA ARG A 167 4.93 18.94 1.43
C ARG A 167 3.44 19.23 1.47
N ASP A 168 2.67 18.84 0.46
CA ASP A 168 1.21 18.98 0.44
C ASP A 168 0.57 18.23 1.60
N ILE A 169 1.02 16.99 1.85
CA ILE A 169 0.56 16.16 2.96
C ILE A 169 0.87 16.85 4.30
N TYR A 170 2.10 17.38 4.45
CA TYR A 170 2.48 18.15 5.66
C TYR A 170 1.59 19.38 5.86
N ASN A 171 1.37 20.15 4.79
CA ASN A 171 0.54 21.36 4.85
C ASN A 171 -0.91 21.03 5.22
N ALA A 172 -1.48 19.98 4.60
CA ALA A 172 -2.83 19.50 4.92
C ALA A 172 -2.95 19.08 6.40
N MET A 173 -1.93 18.39 6.94
CA MET A 173 -1.90 18.03 8.37
C MET A 173 -1.80 19.24 9.29
N CYS A 174 -1.01 20.27 8.93
CA CYS A 174 -0.97 21.53 9.68
C CYS A 174 -2.35 22.18 9.70
N SER A 175 -3.00 22.29 8.54
CA SER A 175 -4.34 22.88 8.43
C SER A 175 -5.38 22.13 9.26
N ALA A 176 -5.35 20.78 9.22
CA ALA A 176 -6.25 19.93 10.00
C ALA A 176 -6.02 20.03 11.54
N LEU A 177 -4.88 20.53 11.96
CA LEU A 177 -4.52 20.76 13.36
C LEU A 177 -4.63 22.25 13.78
N ASP A 178 -5.20 23.11 12.93
CA ASP A 178 -5.29 24.57 13.13
C ASP A 178 -3.92 25.22 13.40
N LYS A 179 -2.86 24.66 12.79
CA LYS A 179 -1.50 25.18 12.89
C LYS A 179 -1.14 26.02 11.68
N SER A 180 -0.36 27.07 11.90
CA SER A 180 0.21 27.87 10.81
C SER A 180 1.14 27.02 9.94
N ILE A 181 1.01 27.13 8.62
CA ILE A 181 1.88 26.47 7.66
C ILE A 181 3.19 27.25 7.56
N PRO A 182 4.34 26.67 7.95
CA PRO A 182 5.62 27.35 7.85
C PRO A 182 5.98 27.66 6.39
N LYS A 183 6.42 28.91 6.13
CA LYS A 183 6.90 29.33 4.80
C LYS A 183 8.27 28.74 4.44
N TRP A 184 8.99 28.20 5.42
CA TRP A 184 10.29 27.56 5.25
C TRP A 184 10.15 26.01 5.30
N GLY A 185 11.14 25.32 4.80
CA GLY A 185 11.29 23.86 4.91
C GLY A 185 12.73 23.51 5.20
N ILE A 186 12.99 22.32 5.73
CA ILE A 186 14.37 21.85 5.85
C ILE A 186 15.02 21.79 4.48
N PRO A 187 16.31 22.11 4.36
CA PRO A 187 17.04 21.98 3.10
C PRO A 187 16.97 20.54 2.57
N LYS A 188 16.76 20.39 1.26
CA LYS A 188 16.60 19.08 0.62
C LYS A 188 17.74 18.11 0.93
N PHE A 189 19.00 18.61 0.95
CA PHE A 189 20.16 17.76 1.25
C PHE A 189 20.14 17.12 2.65
N LEU A 190 19.55 17.81 3.65
CA LEU A 190 19.38 17.25 5.00
C LEU A 190 18.26 16.18 5.05
N PHE A 191 17.27 16.33 4.18
CA PHE A 191 16.19 15.35 4.06
C PHE A 191 16.66 14.06 3.37
N ASP A 192 17.53 14.17 2.38
CA ASP A 192 18.07 13.04 1.63
C ASP A 192 19.12 12.22 2.46
N MET A 193 19.62 12.78 3.57
CA MET A 193 20.56 12.13 4.48
C MET A 193 19.89 11.40 5.65
N ALA A 194 18.59 11.55 5.87
CA ALA A 194 17.85 11.00 7.00
C ALA A 194 17.04 9.74 6.63
#